data_2a1d165bff0d3cb0a0f340b4bac92cdc
#
_entry.id   2a1d165bff0d3cb0a0f340b4bac92cdc
#
_cell.length_a   1.000
_cell.length_b   1.000
_cell.length_c   1.000
_cell.angle_alpha   90.00
_cell.angle_beta   90.00
_cell.angle_gamma   90.00
#
_symmetry.space_group_name_H-M   'P 1'
#
loop_
_entity.id
_entity.type
_entity.pdbx_description
1 polymer ?
#
loop_
_entity_poly.entity_id
_entity_poly.type
_entity_poly.pdbx_seq_one_letter_code
_entity_poly.pdbx_strand_id
1 'polypeptide(L)'
;MRLVAFGDSWTAGHGVETNSTYKENATPPEFIQKLREQNSWPRWLSERLGIPYINMGYCGFGNEFILNKIESCKEFLHKDDIIIVVFTYPFRYKKHNRLSPIELYKKFEDTLIGYNRFYFNGFYPLLDDTISIKLPKNYINPKGTLSYILQVEELEKGTSVWEYGSKSVWNDEKNYYEGDYHPNLNGYKIISDFMFNEIQKLL
;
A
#
# COMPACT_ATOMS: atom_id res chain seq x y z
N MET A 1 7.50 5.63 19.68
CA MET A 1 6.41 5.13 18.81
C MET A 1 6.38 5.94 17.52
N ARG A 2 6.46 5.29 16.38
CA ARG A 2 6.38 5.87 15.02
C ARG A 2 5.47 5.00 14.18
N LEU A 3 4.90 5.56 13.13
CA LEU A 3 4.29 4.80 12.06
C LEU A 3 5.36 4.41 11.03
N VAL A 4 5.52 3.12 10.73
CA VAL A 4 6.43 2.65 9.68
C VAL A 4 5.60 1.91 8.63
N ALA A 5 5.55 2.46 7.42
CA ALA A 5 4.70 1.96 6.34
C ALA A 5 5.54 1.26 5.26
N PHE A 6 5.20 0.03 4.94
CA PHE A 6 5.80 -0.77 3.88
C PHE A 6 4.76 -1.11 2.81
N GLY A 7 5.16 -1.06 1.56
CA GLY A 7 4.29 -1.36 0.42
C GLY A 7 4.90 -0.96 -0.91
N ASP A 8 4.07 -0.97 -1.93
CA ASP A 8 4.46 -0.62 -3.30
C ASP A 8 4.22 0.88 -3.63
N SER A 9 3.92 1.17 -4.89
CA SER A 9 3.66 2.52 -5.39
C SER A 9 2.52 3.25 -4.67
N TRP A 10 1.52 2.54 -4.18
CA TRP A 10 0.43 3.13 -3.40
C TRP A 10 0.92 3.62 -2.03
N THR A 11 1.81 2.89 -1.40
CA THR A 11 2.45 3.34 -0.16
C THR A 11 3.44 4.46 -0.42
N ALA A 12 4.17 4.40 -1.54
CA ALA A 12 5.09 5.45 -1.95
C ALA A 12 4.40 6.78 -2.30
N GLY A 13 3.08 6.78 -2.55
CA GLY A 13 2.31 7.99 -2.88
C GLY A 13 2.28 8.31 -4.38
N HIS A 14 2.42 7.32 -5.26
CA HIS A 14 2.25 7.51 -6.69
C HIS A 14 0.82 7.97 -7.02
N GLY A 15 0.65 8.87 -7.99
CA GLY A 15 -0.65 9.38 -8.41
C GLY A 15 -1.07 10.71 -7.76
N VAL A 16 -0.29 11.23 -6.79
CA VAL A 16 -0.51 12.58 -6.26
C VAL A 16 0.04 13.68 -7.17
N GLU A 17 0.93 13.31 -8.06
CA GLU A 17 1.43 14.18 -9.13
C GLU A 17 0.37 14.26 -10.24
N THR A 18 -0.40 15.34 -10.25
CA THR A 18 -1.38 15.61 -11.31
C THR A 18 -0.70 16.09 -12.58
N ASN A 19 -1.37 15.94 -13.73
CA ASN A 19 -0.90 16.48 -15.01
C ASN A 19 -0.65 17.99 -14.99
N SER A 20 -1.22 18.71 -14.01
CA SER A 20 -0.97 20.15 -13.81
C SER A 20 0.32 20.44 -13.06
N THR A 21 0.81 19.50 -12.27
CA THR A 21 2.03 19.63 -11.46
C THR A 21 3.22 18.86 -12.05
N TYR A 22 2.95 17.89 -12.90
CA TYR A 22 3.95 17.05 -13.55
C TYR A 22 4.05 17.36 -15.05
N LYS A 23 5.15 17.97 -15.46
CA LYS A 23 5.55 18.01 -16.87
C LYS A 23 6.67 17.00 -17.02
N GLU A 24 6.43 15.95 -17.78
CA GLU A 24 7.44 14.96 -18.13
C GLU A 24 8.71 15.69 -18.62
N ASN A 25 9.85 15.37 -18.04
CA ASN A 25 11.16 16.00 -18.30
C ASN A 25 11.38 17.45 -17.79
N ALA A 26 10.44 18.08 -17.09
CA ALA A 26 10.61 19.44 -16.58
C ALA A 26 10.53 19.56 -15.06
N THR A 27 10.01 18.53 -14.36
CA THR A 27 9.87 18.54 -12.90
C THR A 27 11.00 17.77 -12.27
N PRO A 28 11.83 18.37 -11.39
CA PRO A 28 12.91 17.67 -10.72
C PRO A 28 12.43 16.44 -9.94
N PRO A 29 13.15 15.30 -10.01
CA PRO A 29 12.76 14.07 -9.30
C PRO A 29 12.59 14.25 -7.79
N GLU A 30 13.41 15.08 -7.16
CA GLU A 30 13.31 15.40 -5.74
C GLU A 30 12.04 16.15 -5.38
N PHE A 31 11.52 16.98 -6.26
CA PHE A 31 10.23 17.66 -6.07
C PHE A 31 9.08 16.66 -6.11
N ILE A 32 9.10 15.73 -7.06
CA ILE A 32 8.10 14.67 -7.19
C ILE A 32 8.13 13.77 -5.95
N GLN A 33 9.31 13.36 -5.50
CA GLN A 33 9.45 12.56 -4.30
C GLN A 33 8.90 13.28 -3.08
N LYS A 34 9.22 14.55 -2.89
CA LYS A 34 8.70 15.38 -1.81
C LYS A 34 7.18 15.52 -1.87
N LEU A 35 6.62 15.69 -3.08
CA LEU A 35 5.17 15.77 -3.28
C LEU A 35 4.47 14.46 -2.87
N ARG A 36 5.03 13.30 -3.26
CA ARG A 36 4.57 11.98 -2.86
C ARG A 36 4.63 11.76 -1.36
N GLU A 37 5.77 12.06 -0.74
CA GLU A 37 5.95 11.96 0.70
C GLU A 37 4.93 12.81 1.46
N GLN A 38 4.65 14.02 0.99
CA GLN A 38 3.72 14.95 1.63
C GLN A 38 2.24 14.61 1.44
N ASN A 39 1.90 13.77 0.47
CA ASN A 39 0.50 13.52 0.08
C ASN A 39 0.11 12.04 0.06
N SER A 40 0.97 11.15 0.50
CA SER A 40 0.69 9.73 0.62
C SER A 40 -0.11 9.40 1.88
N TRP A 41 -0.79 8.24 1.88
CA TRP A 41 -1.60 7.82 3.03
C TRP A 41 -0.79 7.67 4.35
N PRO A 42 0.50 7.26 4.36
CA PRO A 42 1.25 7.17 5.62
C PRO A 42 1.35 8.52 6.34
N ARG A 43 1.52 9.60 5.60
CA ARG A 43 1.53 10.94 6.18
C ARG A 43 0.18 11.30 6.81
N TRP A 44 -0.92 11.15 6.04
CA TRP A 44 -2.26 11.48 6.55
C TRP A 44 -2.63 10.65 7.78
N LEU A 45 -2.28 9.36 7.77
CA LEU A 45 -2.50 8.48 8.91
C LEU A 45 -1.66 8.89 10.12
N SER A 46 -0.40 9.28 9.92
CA SER A 46 0.46 9.74 11.00
C SER A 46 -0.05 11.02 11.67
N GLU A 47 -0.60 11.95 10.88
CA GLU A 47 -1.23 13.16 11.39
C GLU A 47 -2.45 12.84 12.27
N ARG A 48 -3.29 11.88 11.85
CA ARG A 48 -4.45 11.43 12.63
C ARG A 48 -4.07 10.70 13.92
N LEU A 49 -2.99 9.93 13.88
CA LEU A 49 -2.45 9.23 15.05
C LEU A 49 -1.63 10.13 15.98
N GLY A 50 -1.25 11.33 15.54
CA GLY A 50 -0.40 12.26 16.28
C GLY A 50 1.03 11.75 16.51
N ILE A 51 1.56 10.91 15.60
CA ILE A 51 2.89 10.31 15.71
C ILE A 51 3.72 10.55 14.43
N PRO A 52 5.06 10.59 14.51
CA PRO A 52 5.91 10.69 13.33
C PRO A 52 5.81 9.42 12.47
N TYR A 53 6.14 9.51 11.18
CA TYR A 53 6.11 8.39 10.26
C TYR A 53 7.41 8.22 9.47
N ILE A 54 7.59 6.99 8.96
CA ILE A 54 8.60 6.61 7.99
C ILE A 54 7.87 5.88 6.86
N ASN A 55 7.99 6.40 5.64
CA ASN A 55 7.43 5.76 4.45
C ASN A 55 8.53 4.94 3.75
N MET A 56 8.37 3.62 3.76
CA MET A 56 9.25 2.64 3.11
C MET A 56 8.60 2.04 1.85
N GLY A 57 7.55 2.68 1.34
CA GLY A 57 6.94 2.30 0.06
C GLY A 57 7.87 2.56 -1.12
N TYR A 58 7.80 1.70 -2.13
CA TYR A 58 8.61 1.86 -3.33
C TYR A 58 7.86 1.38 -4.58
N CYS A 59 7.91 2.19 -5.63
CA CYS A 59 7.24 1.88 -6.89
C CYS A 59 7.76 0.57 -7.49
N GLY A 60 6.84 -0.26 -7.94
CA GLY A 60 7.20 -1.52 -8.59
C GLY A 60 7.52 -2.69 -7.65
N PHE A 61 7.52 -2.51 -6.33
CA PHE A 61 7.80 -3.60 -5.39
C PHE A 61 6.69 -4.66 -5.41
N GLY A 62 7.12 -5.93 -5.48
CA GLY A 62 6.29 -7.10 -5.17
C GLY A 62 6.41 -7.46 -3.69
N ASN A 63 5.55 -8.36 -3.21
CA ASN A 63 5.49 -8.71 -1.79
C ASN A 63 6.80 -9.29 -1.24
N GLU A 64 7.56 -10.07 -2.01
CA GLU A 64 8.88 -10.56 -1.57
C GLU A 64 9.89 -9.43 -1.41
N PHE A 65 9.86 -8.41 -2.26
CA PHE A 65 10.71 -7.23 -2.10
C PHE A 65 10.32 -6.42 -0.85
N ILE A 66 9.01 -6.31 -0.57
CA ILE A 66 8.53 -5.68 0.65
C ILE A 66 9.05 -6.42 1.88
N LEU A 67 8.97 -7.75 1.90
CA LEU A 67 9.51 -8.59 2.97
C LEU A 67 11.02 -8.38 3.16
N ASN A 68 11.79 -8.47 2.09
CA ASN A 68 13.24 -8.25 2.13
C ASN A 68 13.59 -6.84 2.65
N LYS A 69 12.78 -5.83 2.30
CA LYS A 69 12.96 -4.49 2.82
C LYS A 69 12.73 -4.42 4.33
N ILE A 70 11.69 -5.09 4.83
CA ILE A 70 11.43 -5.19 6.28
C ILE A 70 12.60 -5.88 6.97
N GLU A 71 13.07 -7.02 6.45
CA GLU A 71 14.21 -7.78 7.02
C GLU A 71 15.47 -6.91 7.08
N SER A 72 15.77 -6.17 6.01
CA SER A 72 16.94 -5.29 5.96
C SER A 72 16.88 -4.08 6.90
N CYS A 73 15.68 -3.69 7.32
CA CYS A 73 15.46 -2.55 8.22
C CYS A 73 15.14 -2.98 9.66
N LYS A 74 15.10 -4.29 9.94
CA LYS A 74 14.58 -4.82 11.21
C LYS A 74 15.30 -4.27 12.44
N GLU A 75 16.59 -4.05 12.36
CA GLU A 75 17.39 -3.49 13.46
C GLU A 75 17.04 -2.03 13.80
N PHE A 76 16.40 -1.29 12.87
CA PHE A 76 15.95 0.09 13.06
C PHE A 76 14.51 0.20 13.54
N LEU A 77 13.78 -0.92 13.57
CA LEU A 77 12.40 -0.96 14.06
C LEU A 77 12.38 -1.05 15.59
N HIS A 78 11.55 -0.24 16.22
CA HIS A 78 11.33 -0.26 17.66
C HIS A 78 10.06 -1.07 17.98
N LYS A 79 10.05 -1.72 19.15
CA LYS A 79 8.93 -2.58 19.59
C LYS A 79 7.60 -1.85 19.73
N ASP A 80 7.66 -0.55 20.00
CA ASP A 80 6.51 0.35 20.12
C ASP A 80 6.12 1.03 18.79
N ASP A 81 6.83 0.75 17.69
CA ASP A 81 6.43 1.25 16.38
C ASP A 81 5.14 0.57 15.91
N ILE A 82 4.29 1.32 15.23
CA ILE A 82 3.13 0.81 14.50
C ILE A 82 3.59 0.50 13.08
N ILE A 83 3.63 -0.78 12.73
CA ILE A 83 4.09 -1.24 11.42
C ILE A 83 2.88 -1.55 10.56
N ILE A 84 2.78 -0.93 9.40
CA ILE A 84 1.74 -1.23 8.41
C ILE A 84 2.38 -1.80 7.16
N VAL A 85 1.87 -2.94 6.73
CA VAL A 85 2.24 -3.58 5.47
C VAL A 85 1.04 -3.58 4.55
N VAL A 86 1.17 -2.94 3.40
CA VAL A 86 0.19 -2.99 2.33
C VAL A 86 0.67 -3.98 1.27
N PHE A 87 -0.02 -5.11 1.17
CA PHE A 87 0.28 -6.12 0.18
C PHE A 87 -0.11 -5.65 -1.22
N THR A 88 0.79 -5.88 -2.15
CA THR A 88 0.55 -5.67 -3.58
C THR A 88 0.05 -6.95 -4.25
N TYR A 89 -0.08 -6.90 -5.58
CA TYR A 89 -0.53 -8.04 -6.37
C TYR A 89 0.31 -9.31 -6.11
N PRO A 90 -0.33 -10.44 -5.71
CA PRO A 90 0.40 -11.64 -5.24
C PRO A 90 1.36 -12.24 -6.27
N PHE A 91 1.04 -12.07 -7.56
CA PHE A 91 1.81 -12.63 -8.67
C PHE A 91 2.66 -11.59 -9.40
N ARG A 92 2.85 -10.42 -8.82
CA ARG A 92 3.78 -9.42 -9.37
C ARG A 92 5.17 -10.06 -9.42
N TYR A 93 5.73 -10.17 -10.62
CA TYR A 93 7.01 -10.87 -10.87
C TYR A 93 6.98 -12.39 -10.65
N LYS A 94 5.96 -13.08 -11.16
CA LYS A 94 5.85 -14.56 -11.11
C LYS A 94 7.15 -15.33 -11.40
N LYS A 95 8.01 -14.81 -12.27
CA LYS A 95 9.32 -15.43 -12.59
C LYS A 95 10.30 -15.42 -11.41
N HIS A 96 10.06 -14.62 -10.38
CA HIS A 96 10.94 -14.42 -9.23
C HIS A 96 10.29 -14.81 -7.90
N ASN A 97 8.96 -14.95 -7.85
CA ASN A 97 8.27 -15.35 -6.63
C ASN A 97 8.48 -16.84 -6.38
N ARG A 98 9.27 -17.14 -5.36
CA ARG A 98 9.57 -18.52 -4.91
C ARG A 98 8.59 -19.04 -3.88
N LEU A 99 7.83 -18.15 -3.25
CA LEU A 99 6.93 -18.46 -2.15
C LEU A 99 5.47 -18.43 -2.61
N SER A 100 4.68 -19.35 -2.11
CA SER A 100 3.23 -19.23 -2.21
C SER A 100 2.73 -18.07 -1.34
N PRO A 101 1.52 -17.52 -1.61
CA PRO A 101 0.94 -16.44 -0.79
C PRO A 101 0.89 -16.77 0.71
N ILE A 102 0.59 -18.03 1.05
CA ILE A 102 0.55 -18.51 2.45
C ILE A 102 1.93 -18.51 3.08
N GLU A 103 2.94 -19.04 2.38
CA GLU A 103 4.32 -19.06 2.90
C GLU A 103 4.85 -17.64 3.06
N LEU A 104 4.55 -16.79 2.10
CA LEU A 104 4.91 -15.38 2.15
C LEU A 104 4.28 -14.69 3.35
N TYR A 105 2.96 -14.86 3.55
CA TYR A 105 2.27 -14.30 4.70
C TYR A 105 2.86 -14.80 6.03
N LYS A 106 3.13 -16.10 6.17
CA LYS A 106 3.77 -16.66 7.37
C LYS A 106 5.13 -16.02 7.63
N LYS A 107 5.93 -15.78 6.59
CA LYS A 107 7.21 -15.08 6.74
C LYS A 107 7.07 -13.65 7.23
N PHE A 108 6.06 -12.90 6.76
CA PHE A 108 5.76 -11.56 7.31
C PHE A 108 5.42 -11.65 8.80
N GLU A 109 4.57 -12.59 9.20
CA GLU A 109 4.20 -12.80 10.59
C GLU A 109 5.42 -13.15 11.47
N ASP A 110 6.26 -14.10 11.02
CA ASP A 110 7.46 -14.50 11.73
C ASP A 110 8.49 -13.36 11.84
N THR A 111 8.63 -12.57 10.77
CA THR A 111 9.57 -11.44 10.74
C THR A 111 9.13 -10.32 11.68
N LEU A 112 7.83 -10.05 11.77
CA LEU A 112 7.24 -8.96 12.56
C LEU A 112 6.66 -9.40 13.91
N ILE A 113 6.94 -10.62 14.34
CA ILE A 113 6.49 -11.11 15.65
C ILE A 113 7.00 -10.21 16.78
N GLY A 114 6.09 -9.81 17.67
CA GLY A 114 6.39 -8.93 18.80
C GLY A 114 6.39 -7.42 18.46
N TYR A 115 5.99 -7.03 17.26
CA TYR A 115 5.71 -5.65 16.88
C TYR A 115 4.20 -5.40 16.81
N ASN A 116 3.78 -4.13 16.96
CA ASN A 116 2.43 -3.68 16.64
C ASN A 116 2.29 -3.61 15.12
N ARG A 117 1.76 -4.65 14.52
CA ARG A 117 1.72 -4.80 13.06
C ARG A 117 0.30 -4.93 12.53
N PHE A 118 0.05 -4.34 11.38
CA PHE A 118 -1.23 -4.37 10.68
C PHE A 118 -1.01 -4.64 9.19
N TYR A 119 -1.85 -5.49 8.62
CA TYR A 119 -1.77 -5.91 7.23
C TYR A 119 -3.02 -5.49 6.48
N PHE A 120 -2.83 -4.87 5.34
CA PHE A 120 -3.89 -4.46 4.43
C PHE A 120 -3.64 -5.02 3.03
N ASN A 121 -4.71 -5.38 2.35
CA ASN A 121 -4.65 -5.69 0.93
C ASN A 121 -4.80 -4.39 0.13
N GLY A 122 -3.85 -4.11 -0.75
CA GLY A 122 -3.89 -2.95 -1.63
C GLY A 122 -4.89 -3.12 -2.77
N PHE A 123 -4.40 -3.58 -3.92
CA PHE A 123 -5.22 -3.76 -5.13
C PHE A 123 -5.86 -5.15 -5.22
N TYR A 124 -5.15 -6.20 -4.79
CA TYR A 124 -5.64 -7.58 -4.76
C TYR A 124 -5.41 -8.19 -3.38
N PRO A 125 -6.26 -9.10 -2.92
CA PRO A 125 -6.01 -9.83 -1.70
C PRO A 125 -4.76 -10.72 -1.87
N LEU A 126 -3.88 -10.72 -0.87
CA LEU A 126 -2.74 -11.64 -0.84
C LEU A 126 -3.22 -13.08 -0.69
N LEU A 127 -4.20 -13.28 0.18
CA LEU A 127 -4.84 -14.56 0.46
C LEU A 127 -6.26 -14.51 -0.11
N ASP A 128 -6.59 -15.42 -0.99
CA ASP A 128 -7.93 -15.54 -1.54
C ASP A 128 -8.88 -16.34 -0.63
N ASP A 129 -10.17 -16.33 -0.95
CA ASP A 129 -11.22 -16.98 -0.16
C ASP A 129 -11.10 -18.53 -0.12
N THR A 130 -10.24 -19.12 -0.95
CA THR A 130 -10.02 -20.58 -0.98
C THR A 130 -9.10 -21.04 0.14
N ILE A 131 -8.46 -20.10 0.84
CA ILE A 131 -7.46 -20.38 1.86
C ILE A 131 -8.14 -20.47 3.23
N SER A 132 -8.32 -21.67 3.74
CA SER A 132 -8.89 -21.97 5.06
C SER A 132 -7.92 -21.67 6.21
N ILE A 133 -7.34 -20.48 6.25
CA ILE A 133 -6.50 -20.06 7.37
C ILE A 133 -7.29 -19.08 8.25
N LYS A 134 -7.26 -19.31 9.55
CA LYS A 134 -7.76 -18.32 10.51
C LYS A 134 -6.78 -17.14 10.55
N LEU A 135 -7.13 -16.07 9.87
CA LEU A 135 -6.34 -14.85 9.87
C LEU A 135 -6.40 -14.15 11.24
N PRO A 136 -5.31 -13.57 11.72
CA PRO A 136 -5.33 -12.80 12.95
C PRO A 136 -6.10 -11.48 12.77
N LYS A 137 -6.52 -10.88 13.87
CA LYS A 137 -7.32 -9.64 13.85
C LYS A 137 -6.61 -8.46 13.18
N ASN A 138 -5.30 -8.44 13.22
CA ASN A 138 -4.48 -7.41 12.59
C ASN A 138 -4.29 -7.59 11.07
N TYR A 139 -4.83 -8.67 10.47
CA TYR A 139 -5.00 -8.79 9.03
C TYR A 139 -6.35 -8.19 8.67
N ILE A 140 -6.31 -6.95 8.22
CA ILE A 140 -7.50 -6.13 7.97
C ILE A 140 -7.91 -6.28 6.49
N ASN A 141 -9.19 -6.15 6.22
CA ASN A 141 -9.81 -6.33 4.91
C ASN A 141 -9.47 -7.66 4.19
N PRO A 142 -9.57 -8.83 4.87
CA PRO A 142 -9.19 -10.11 4.28
C PRO A 142 -10.02 -10.47 3.03
N LYS A 143 -11.29 -10.04 2.99
CA LYS A 143 -12.22 -10.26 1.86
C LYS A 143 -12.36 -9.08 0.92
N GLY A 144 -11.60 -8.01 1.15
CA GLY A 144 -11.64 -6.80 0.37
C GLY A 144 -10.25 -6.27 0.09
N THR A 145 -10.21 -5.13 -0.57
CA THR A 145 -8.98 -4.41 -0.88
C THR A 145 -9.18 -2.92 -0.68
N LEU A 146 -8.10 -2.17 -0.54
CA LEU A 146 -8.16 -0.71 -0.52
C LEU A 146 -8.74 -0.16 -1.84
N SER A 147 -8.47 -0.83 -2.96
CA SER A 147 -9.06 -0.46 -4.25
C SER A 147 -10.58 -0.59 -4.28
N TYR A 148 -11.14 -1.62 -3.63
CA TYR A 148 -12.58 -1.79 -3.52
C TYR A 148 -13.22 -0.65 -2.71
N ILE A 149 -12.58 -0.24 -1.62
CA ILE A 149 -13.05 0.89 -0.81
C ILE A 149 -13.11 2.17 -1.64
N LEU A 150 -12.08 2.42 -2.47
CA LEU A 150 -12.05 3.57 -3.37
C LEU A 150 -13.12 3.48 -4.46
N GLN A 151 -13.36 2.31 -5.02
CA GLN A 151 -14.44 2.11 -6.01
C GLN A 151 -15.82 2.38 -5.43
N VAL A 152 -16.09 1.97 -4.20
CA VAL A 152 -17.35 2.25 -3.51
C VAL A 152 -17.52 3.77 -3.32
N GLU A 153 -16.49 4.48 -2.87
CA GLU A 153 -16.53 5.94 -2.72
C GLU A 153 -16.79 6.65 -4.05
N GLU A 154 -16.19 6.19 -5.14
CA GLU A 154 -16.42 6.77 -6.47
C GLU A 154 -17.84 6.52 -6.97
N LEU A 155 -18.31 5.27 -6.88
CA LEU A 155 -19.61 4.86 -7.41
C LEU A 155 -20.79 5.40 -6.59
N GLU A 156 -20.68 5.39 -5.25
CA GLU A 156 -21.78 5.79 -4.37
C GLU A 156 -21.82 7.28 -4.09
N LYS A 157 -20.67 7.94 -4.02
CA LYS A 157 -20.57 9.35 -3.63
C LYS A 157 -20.14 10.29 -4.76
N GLY A 158 -19.77 9.74 -5.92
CA GLY A 158 -19.28 10.54 -7.05
C GLY A 158 -17.95 11.24 -6.78
N THR A 159 -17.19 10.76 -5.80
CA THR A 159 -15.91 11.36 -5.42
C THR A 159 -14.82 10.87 -6.35
N SER A 160 -14.12 11.76 -7.06
CA SER A 160 -12.94 11.37 -7.83
C SER A 160 -11.82 10.93 -6.91
N VAL A 161 -11.42 9.67 -6.98
CA VAL A 161 -10.41 9.03 -6.11
C VAL A 161 -9.18 8.52 -6.85
N TRP A 162 -9.25 8.48 -8.19
CA TRP A 162 -8.18 7.97 -9.05
C TRP A 162 -7.48 9.10 -9.79
N GLU A 163 -6.17 8.96 -9.98
CA GLU A 163 -5.43 9.76 -10.94
C GLU A 163 -5.36 9.00 -12.26
N TYR A 164 -5.96 9.55 -13.30
CA TYR A 164 -5.86 9.04 -14.67
C TYR A 164 -4.58 9.58 -15.32
N GLY A 165 -3.45 9.14 -14.86
CA GLY A 165 -2.16 9.57 -15.36
C GLY A 165 -1.26 8.43 -15.77
N SER A 166 -1.01 8.34 -17.02
CA SER A 166 -0.25 7.37 -17.79
C SER A 166 -1.02 6.10 -18.15
N LYS A 167 -1.44 6.04 -19.40
CA LYS A 167 -1.76 4.79 -20.09
C LYS A 167 -0.48 3.96 -20.16
N SER A 168 -0.13 3.26 -19.10
CA SER A 168 0.79 2.14 -19.23
C SER A 168 0.00 1.02 -19.89
N VAL A 169 -0.01 1.02 -21.19
CA VAL A 169 -0.53 -0.06 -22.02
C VAL A 169 0.35 -1.27 -21.77
N TRP A 170 -0.04 -2.10 -20.83
CA TRP A 170 0.45 -3.46 -20.77
C TRP A 170 -0.29 -4.23 -21.85
N ASN A 171 0.32 -4.26 -23.03
CA ASN A 171 -0.18 -5.03 -24.16
C ASN A 171 0.39 -6.45 -24.07
N ASP A 172 -0.26 -7.31 -23.32
CA ASP A 172 -0.25 -8.72 -23.60
C ASP A 172 -1.50 -8.99 -24.46
N GLU A 173 -1.38 -9.59 -25.63
CA GLU A 173 -2.35 -9.60 -26.74
C GLU A 173 -3.79 -10.00 -26.39
N LYS A 174 -4.13 -10.24 -25.14
CA LYS A 174 -5.46 -10.64 -24.66
C LYS A 174 -5.89 -10.14 -23.28
N ASN A 175 -5.04 -9.49 -22.49
CA ASN A 175 -5.40 -9.00 -21.16
C ASN A 175 -4.98 -7.54 -20.99
N TYR A 176 -5.88 -6.65 -21.35
CA TYR A 176 -5.74 -5.22 -21.10
C TYR A 176 -5.95 -4.93 -19.62
N TYR A 177 -4.93 -4.43 -18.93
CA TYR A 177 -5.14 -3.51 -17.82
C TYR A 177 -5.18 -2.11 -18.42
N GLU A 178 -6.37 -1.60 -18.68
CA GLU A 178 -6.53 -0.19 -18.97
C GLU A 178 -6.27 0.60 -17.68
N GLY A 179 -5.12 1.25 -17.64
CA GLY A 179 -4.77 2.23 -16.63
C GLY A 179 -3.97 1.66 -15.45
N ASP A 180 -2.84 2.27 -15.21
CA ASP A 180 -2.11 2.14 -13.94
C ASP A 180 -2.84 3.02 -12.92
N TYR A 181 -3.92 2.48 -12.32
CA TYR A 181 -4.76 3.21 -11.38
C TYR A 181 -4.01 3.43 -10.08
N HIS A 182 -3.60 4.68 -9.86
CA HIS A 182 -3.10 5.11 -8.58
C HIS A 182 -4.13 6.02 -7.90
N PRO A 183 -4.28 5.96 -6.59
CA PRO A 183 -5.12 6.90 -5.87
C PRO A 183 -4.62 8.34 -6.08
N ASN A 184 -5.54 9.26 -6.30
CA ASN A 184 -5.24 10.68 -6.22
C ASN A 184 -5.20 11.14 -4.75
N LEU A 185 -5.02 12.43 -4.51
CA LEU A 185 -4.97 13.00 -3.16
C LEU A 185 -6.21 12.64 -2.31
N ASN A 186 -7.40 12.64 -2.89
CA ASN A 186 -8.63 12.27 -2.19
C ASN A 186 -8.65 10.78 -1.87
N GLY A 187 -8.24 9.93 -2.81
CA GLY A 187 -8.11 8.49 -2.60
C GLY A 187 -7.17 8.16 -1.45
N TYR A 188 -6.03 8.84 -1.35
CA TYR A 188 -5.09 8.62 -0.22
C TYR A 188 -5.63 9.06 1.12
N LYS A 189 -6.43 10.13 1.18
CA LYS A 189 -7.12 10.53 2.40
C LYS A 189 -8.15 9.49 2.84
N ILE A 190 -8.94 8.97 1.91
CA ILE A 190 -9.93 7.91 2.16
C ILE A 190 -9.27 6.64 2.69
N ILE A 191 -8.16 6.22 2.07
CA ILE A 191 -7.34 5.09 2.54
C ILE A 191 -6.86 5.34 3.98
N SER A 192 -6.33 6.52 4.25
CA SER A 192 -5.86 6.89 5.59
C SER A 192 -6.99 6.85 6.62
N ASP A 193 -8.15 7.37 6.29
CA ASP A 193 -9.33 7.39 7.17
C ASP A 193 -9.82 5.97 7.47
N PHE A 194 -9.88 5.13 6.46
CA PHE A 194 -10.22 3.72 6.63
C PHE A 194 -9.22 3.02 7.56
N MET A 195 -7.92 3.15 7.27
CA MET A 195 -6.87 2.51 8.08
C MET A 195 -6.91 2.99 9.53
N PHE A 196 -7.09 4.30 9.75
CA PHE A 196 -7.22 4.86 11.09
C PHE A 196 -8.37 4.21 11.86
N ASN A 197 -9.55 4.15 11.26
CA ASN A 197 -10.73 3.59 11.90
C ASN A 197 -10.55 2.09 12.24
N GLU A 198 -9.90 1.33 11.36
CA GLU A 198 -9.66 -0.09 11.61
C GLU A 198 -8.58 -0.33 12.68
N ILE A 199 -7.49 0.45 12.67
CA ILE A 199 -6.41 0.34 13.65
C ILE A 199 -6.92 0.73 15.05
N GLN A 200 -7.73 1.79 15.16
CA GLN A 200 -8.31 2.25 16.44
C GLN A 200 -9.19 1.18 17.11
N LYS A 201 -9.79 0.28 16.36
CA LYS A 201 -10.57 -0.84 16.94
C LYS A 201 -9.68 -1.92 17.58
N LEU A 202 -8.39 -1.90 17.29
CA LEU A 202 -7.44 -2.96 17.67
C LEU A 202 -6.36 -2.48 18.66
N LEU A 203 -6.17 -1.17 18.81
CA LEU A 203 -5.35 -0.55 19.83
C LEU A 203 -6.11 -0.32 21.14
#